data_fc3432e8dbf8bc47aca059f8b3c3127f
#
_entry.id   fc3432e8dbf8bc47aca059f8b3c3127f
#
_cell.length_a   1.000
_cell.length_b   1.000
_cell.length_c   1.000
_cell.angle_alpha   90.00
_cell.angle_beta   90.00
_cell.angle_gamma   90.00
#
_symmetry.space_group_name_H-M   'P 1'
#
loop_
_entity.id
_entity.type
_entity.pdbx_description
1 polymer ?
#
loop_
_entity_poly.entity_id
_entity_poly.type
_entity_poly.pdbx_seq_one_letter_code
_entity_poly.pdbx_strand_id
1 'polypeptide(L)'
;MTEMTNMKRRSFLNTAALGLAAMQVGYAGGALAAVASPAGAFPAIRQIKAGLLDVGYVDMGPSDGTPVLLLHGWPYDIHAFVDVAPILVAAGYRVIIPHLRGYGSTRFLSPQTLRNGQQATFTADAVAFMDALKIDQAIVAGFDWGARIAATLAALWPRRFTALVSVSGYLIGSPEANRAPLSPKAELQWWYQYYFATERGEEGYRANTHAFARLIWELASPQWKFDDATFERSAKSLDNPDHVAISISNYRWRLGLAP
;
A
#
# COMPACT_ATOMS: atom_id res chain seq x y z
N MET A 1 2.45 43.03 5.01
CA MET A 1 2.56 41.95 4.01
C MET A 1 1.92 40.61 4.45
N THR A 2 1.28 40.52 5.60
CA THR A 2 0.76 39.27 6.19
C THR A 2 -0.74 39.01 5.95
N GLU A 3 -1.51 40.01 5.55
CA GLU A 3 -2.97 39.86 5.34
C GLU A 3 -3.40 39.37 3.96
N MET A 4 -2.59 39.57 2.93
CA MET A 4 -2.92 39.11 1.57
C MET A 4 -2.80 37.60 1.36
N THR A 5 -2.07 36.90 2.22
CA THR A 5 -1.86 35.45 2.08
C THR A 5 -3.02 34.63 2.67
N ASN A 6 -3.78 35.21 3.60
CA ASN A 6 -4.90 34.52 4.26
C ASN A 6 -6.20 34.55 3.45
N MET A 7 -6.37 35.52 2.56
CA MET A 7 -7.57 35.64 1.72
C MET A 7 -7.58 34.64 0.56
N LYS A 8 -6.40 34.27 0.01
CA LYS A 8 -6.28 33.30 -1.08
C LYS A 8 -6.54 31.85 -0.65
N ARG A 9 -6.25 31.50 0.60
CA ARG A 9 -6.53 30.16 1.14
C ARG A 9 -8.02 29.90 1.40
N ARG A 10 -8.77 30.92 1.82
CA ARG A 10 -10.22 30.80 2.05
C ARG A 10 -11.02 30.71 0.75
N SER A 11 -10.59 31.35 -0.33
CA SER A 11 -11.22 31.25 -1.66
C SER A 11 -11.07 29.86 -2.27
N PHE A 12 -9.91 29.20 -2.07
CA PHE A 12 -9.67 27.88 -2.64
C PHE A 12 -10.54 26.79 -2.00
N LEU A 13 -10.81 26.89 -0.71
CA LEU A 13 -11.65 25.92 0.00
C LEU A 13 -13.15 26.09 -0.28
N ASN A 14 -13.61 27.29 -0.62
CA ASN A 14 -15.01 27.54 -0.99
C ASN A 14 -15.36 27.12 -2.43
N THR A 15 -14.38 27.03 -3.33
CA THR A 15 -14.61 26.60 -4.71
C THR A 15 -14.65 25.07 -4.86
N ALA A 16 -14.08 24.34 -3.92
CA ALA A 16 -14.13 22.86 -3.90
C ALA A 16 -15.48 22.30 -3.42
N ALA A 17 -16.31 23.10 -2.75
CA ALA A 17 -17.60 22.67 -2.19
C ALA A 17 -18.80 22.82 -3.16
N LEU A 18 -18.63 23.41 -4.34
CA LEU A 18 -19.71 23.68 -5.30
C LEU A 18 -19.68 22.82 -6.58
N GLY A 19 -18.82 21.81 -6.63
CA GLY A 19 -18.65 20.92 -7.81
C GLY A 19 -19.38 19.58 -7.75
N LEU A 20 -20.24 19.32 -6.77
CA LEU A 20 -20.91 18.02 -6.57
C LEU A 20 -22.42 18.03 -6.81
N ALA A 21 -22.90 18.88 -7.72
CA ALA A 21 -24.29 18.82 -8.15
C ALA A 21 -24.36 18.75 -9.68
N ALA A 22 -24.98 17.68 -10.18
CA ALA A 22 -25.46 17.42 -11.54
C ALA A 22 -24.53 16.61 -12.46
N MET A 23 -24.69 15.28 -12.40
CA MET A 23 -24.86 14.42 -13.58
C MET A 23 -25.64 13.15 -13.17
N GLN A 24 -26.95 13.27 -13.11
CA GLN A 24 -27.83 12.11 -13.27
C GLN A 24 -27.96 11.86 -14.78
N VAL A 25 -27.19 10.93 -15.30
CA VAL A 25 -27.47 10.30 -16.59
C VAL A 25 -28.04 8.92 -16.29
N GLY A 26 -29.33 8.74 -16.58
CA GLY A 26 -30.00 7.46 -16.47
C GLY A 26 -29.41 6.47 -17.45
N TYR A 27 -28.93 5.36 -16.92
CA TYR A 27 -28.66 4.14 -17.67
C TYR A 27 -29.65 3.07 -17.22
N ALA A 28 -30.70 2.87 -18.02
CA ALA A 28 -31.47 1.64 -18.01
C ALA A 28 -30.72 0.60 -18.87
N GLY A 29 -30.29 -0.47 -18.28
CA GLY A 29 -29.66 -1.58 -19.02
C GLY A 29 -29.08 -2.65 -18.10
N GLY A 30 -29.81 -3.75 -17.90
CA GLY A 30 -29.32 -5.10 -17.66
C GLY A 30 -28.49 -5.32 -16.40
N ALA A 31 -29.10 -5.49 -15.25
CA ALA A 31 -28.45 -6.03 -14.06
C ALA A 31 -28.10 -7.52 -14.28
N LEU A 32 -26.86 -7.81 -14.65
CA LEU A 32 -26.23 -9.07 -14.29
C LEU A 32 -26.03 -9.01 -12.78
N ALA A 33 -26.77 -9.83 -12.03
CA ALA A 33 -26.61 -9.98 -10.59
C ALA A 33 -25.18 -10.45 -10.31
N ALA A 34 -24.30 -9.52 -9.98
CA ALA A 34 -23.05 -9.85 -9.33
C ALA A 34 -23.42 -10.50 -8.00
N VAL A 35 -23.06 -11.77 -7.82
CA VAL A 35 -23.16 -12.45 -6.53
C VAL A 35 -22.40 -11.59 -5.54
N ALA A 36 -23.12 -10.89 -4.67
CA ALA A 36 -22.51 -10.08 -3.62
C ALA A 36 -21.71 -11.04 -2.73
N SER A 37 -20.40 -10.97 -2.81
CA SER A 37 -19.53 -11.61 -1.82
C SER A 37 -19.91 -11.08 -0.43
N PRO A 38 -19.88 -11.90 0.63
CA PRO A 38 -20.17 -11.42 1.97
C PRO A 38 -19.27 -10.22 2.26
N ALA A 39 -19.83 -9.18 2.88
CA ALA A 39 -19.13 -7.96 3.22
C ALA A 39 -17.81 -8.32 3.94
N GLY A 40 -16.68 -7.88 3.40
CA GLY A 40 -15.36 -8.15 3.99
C GLY A 40 -14.59 -9.35 3.42
N ALA A 41 -15.00 -10.00 2.34
CA ALA A 41 -14.27 -11.10 1.71
C ALA A 41 -13.83 -10.76 0.28
N PHE A 42 -12.58 -11.03 -0.03
CA PHE A 42 -12.06 -11.00 -1.39
C PHE A 42 -12.35 -12.31 -2.15
N PRO A 43 -12.38 -12.31 -3.50
CA PRO A 43 -12.34 -13.52 -4.29
C PRO A 43 -11.04 -14.30 -4.03
N ALA A 44 -10.96 -15.51 -4.58
CA ALA A 44 -9.76 -16.34 -4.45
C ALA A 44 -8.51 -15.60 -4.93
N ILE A 45 -7.43 -15.71 -4.15
CA ILE A 45 -6.12 -15.17 -4.50
C ILE A 45 -5.61 -15.89 -5.76
N ARG A 46 -5.23 -15.11 -6.77
CA ARG A 46 -4.56 -15.56 -7.98
C ARG A 46 -3.06 -15.50 -7.79
N GLN A 47 -2.31 -16.25 -8.62
CA GLN A 47 -0.85 -16.23 -8.64
C GLN A 47 -0.36 -15.94 -10.04
N ILE A 48 0.71 -15.16 -10.17
CA ILE A 48 1.37 -14.86 -11.43
C ILE A 48 2.87 -14.64 -11.26
N LYS A 49 3.67 -15.26 -12.11
CA LYS A 49 5.12 -15.02 -12.13
C LYS A 49 5.40 -13.65 -12.76
N ALA A 50 6.07 -12.80 -12.00
CA ALA A 50 6.38 -11.43 -12.38
C ALA A 50 7.79 -11.05 -11.90
N GLY A 51 8.73 -10.85 -12.80
CA GLY A 51 10.11 -10.55 -12.46
C GLY A 51 10.73 -11.62 -11.56
N LEU A 52 11.07 -11.27 -10.33
CA LEU A 52 11.71 -12.15 -9.35
C LEU A 52 10.69 -12.93 -8.48
N LEU A 53 9.41 -12.67 -8.65
CA LEU A 53 8.37 -13.11 -7.74
C LEU A 53 7.30 -13.97 -8.45
N ASP A 54 6.71 -14.88 -7.68
CA ASP A 54 5.38 -15.42 -7.89
C ASP A 54 4.42 -14.63 -7.01
N VAL A 55 3.66 -13.71 -7.63
CA VAL A 55 2.87 -12.70 -6.92
C VAL A 55 1.47 -13.19 -6.67
N GLY A 56 1.07 -13.23 -5.39
CA GLY A 56 -0.32 -13.44 -5.01
C GLY A 56 -1.11 -12.14 -5.09
N TYR A 57 -2.29 -12.16 -5.72
CA TYR A 57 -3.08 -10.94 -5.90
C TYR A 57 -4.59 -11.21 -5.98
N VAL A 58 -5.35 -10.17 -5.70
CA VAL A 58 -6.79 -10.08 -5.96
C VAL A 58 -7.01 -9.31 -7.27
N ASP A 59 -7.97 -9.76 -8.08
CA ASP A 59 -8.39 -9.12 -9.33
C ASP A 59 -9.92 -9.14 -9.38
N MET A 60 -10.53 -7.97 -9.34
CA MET A 60 -11.99 -7.78 -9.20
C MET A 60 -12.50 -6.76 -10.21
N GLY A 61 -13.78 -6.85 -10.51
CA GLY A 61 -14.48 -5.93 -11.44
C GLY A 61 -14.42 -6.36 -12.89
N PRO A 62 -14.88 -5.51 -13.81
CA PRO A 62 -14.92 -5.82 -15.23
C PRO A 62 -13.50 -5.91 -15.81
N SER A 63 -13.24 -6.94 -16.63
CA SER A 63 -11.91 -7.18 -17.21
C SER A 63 -11.45 -6.07 -18.16
N ASP A 64 -12.39 -5.35 -18.73
CA ASP A 64 -12.20 -4.19 -19.63
C ASP A 64 -12.29 -2.84 -18.91
N GLY A 65 -12.55 -2.85 -17.59
CA GLY A 65 -12.54 -1.65 -16.77
C GLY A 65 -11.16 -1.03 -16.65
N THR A 66 -11.10 0.29 -16.44
CA THR A 66 -9.84 0.98 -16.17
C THR A 66 -9.13 0.36 -14.97
N PRO A 67 -7.88 -0.12 -15.11
CA PRO A 67 -7.15 -0.76 -14.04
C PRO A 67 -6.81 0.21 -12.89
N VAL A 68 -7.08 -0.20 -11.66
CA VAL A 68 -6.66 0.48 -10.43
C VAL A 68 -5.77 -0.47 -9.63
N LEU A 69 -4.50 -0.12 -9.49
CA LEU A 69 -3.53 -0.86 -8.68
C LEU A 69 -3.53 -0.31 -7.26
N LEU A 70 -3.90 -1.12 -6.28
CA LEU A 70 -3.95 -0.75 -4.87
C LEU A 70 -2.78 -1.39 -4.12
N LEU A 71 -1.92 -0.56 -3.49
CA LEU A 71 -0.68 -0.97 -2.84
C LEU A 71 -0.75 -0.72 -1.34
N HIS A 72 -0.67 -1.79 -0.56
CA HIS A 72 -0.72 -1.72 0.91
C HIS A 72 0.62 -1.28 1.52
N GLY A 73 0.59 -0.99 2.83
CA GLY A 73 1.77 -0.64 3.62
C GLY A 73 2.11 -1.68 4.68
N TRP A 74 3.11 -1.38 5.49
CA TRP A 74 3.53 -2.18 6.64
C TRP A 74 2.86 -1.65 7.92
N PRO A 75 2.44 -2.49 8.85
CA PRO A 75 2.30 -3.95 8.78
C PRO A 75 0.85 -4.38 8.46
N TYR A 76 0.37 -3.92 7.32
CA TYR A 76 -0.96 -4.24 6.78
C TYR A 76 -0.80 -5.18 5.58
N ASP A 77 -1.93 -5.54 4.94
CA ASP A 77 -1.93 -6.36 3.73
C ASP A 77 -3.06 -5.94 2.77
N ILE A 78 -3.38 -6.79 1.80
CA ILE A 78 -4.44 -6.54 0.83
C ILE A 78 -5.79 -6.23 1.48
N HIS A 79 -6.08 -6.80 2.67
CA HIS A 79 -7.36 -6.62 3.36
C HIS A 79 -7.59 -5.19 3.88
N ALA A 80 -6.57 -4.33 3.88
CA ALA A 80 -6.75 -2.89 4.12
C ALA A 80 -7.66 -2.22 3.07
N PHE A 81 -7.87 -2.88 1.91
CA PHE A 81 -8.73 -2.37 0.84
C PHE A 81 -10.07 -3.07 0.73
N VAL A 82 -10.44 -3.92 1.70
CA VAL A 82 -11.64 -4.75 1.62
C VAL A 82 -12.94 -3.95 1.47
N ASP A 83 -12.99 -2.75 2.04
CA ASP A 83 -14.14 -1.85 1.95
C ASP A 83 -14.04 -0.88 0.76
N VAL A 84 -12.82 -0.55 0.32
CA VAL A 84 -12.57 0.36 -0.81
C VAL A 84 -12.76 -0.33 -2.16
N ALA A 85 -12.27 -1.56 -2.29
CA ALA A 85 -12.29 -2.29 -3.56
C ALA A 85 -13.71 -2.47 -4.13
N PRO A 86 -14.74 -2.86 -3.36
CA PRO A 86 -16.10 -2.97 -3.87
C PRO A 86 -16.68 -1.65 -4.38
N ILE A 87 -16.32 -0.52 -3.77
CA ILE A 87 -16.76 0.82 -4.20
C ILE A 87 -16.21 1.13 -5.59
N LEU A 88 -14.92 0.85 -5.81
CA LEU A 88 -14.28 1.06 -7.10
C LEU A 88 -14.84 0.10 -8.17
N VAL A 89 -15.08 -1.16 -7.81
CA VAL A 89 -15.72 -2.13 -8.72
C VAL A 89 -17.13 -1.69 -9.12
N ALA A 90 -17.91 -1.19 -8.17
CA ALA A 90 -19.27 -0.66 -8.44
C ALA A 90 -19.21 0.58 -9.36
N ALA A 91 -18.11 1.32 -9.34
CA ALA A 91 -17.86 2.45 -10.24
C ALA A 91 -17.29 2.02 -11.62
N GLY A 92 -17.18 0.71 -11.89
CA GLY A 92 -16.75 0.18 -13.19
C GLY A 92 -15.24 0.02 -13.36
N TYR A 93 -14.44 0.14 -12.29
CA TYR A 93 -13.00 -0.07 -12.34
C TYR A 93 -12.64 -1.57 -12.23
N ARG A 94 -11.54 -1.96 -12.87
CA ARG A 94 -10.86 -3.23 -12.58
C ARG A 94 -9.86 -3.00 -11.45
N VAL A 95 -10.09 -3.61 -10.30
CA VAL A 95 -9.30 -3.42 -9.09
C VAL A 95 -8.33 -4.58 -8.89
N ILE A 96 -7.05 -4.25 -8.77
CA ILE A 96 -5.95 -5.22 -8.68
C ILE A 96 -5.15 -4.91 -7.41
N ILE A 97 -5.02 -5.91 -6.52
CA ILE A 97 -4.43 -5.73 -5.21
C ILE A 97 -3.38 -6.83 -4.98
N PRO A 98 -2.09 -6.59 -5.23
CA PRO A 98 -1.05 -7.58 -4.97
C PRO A 98 -0.68 -7.63 -3.49
N HIS A 99 -0.34 -8.82 -3.01
CA HIS A 99 0.55 -8.94 -1.85
C HIS A 99 1.95 -8.50 -2.26
N LEU A 100 2.50 -7.52 -1.57
CA LEU A 100 3.88 -7.08 -1.79
C LEU A 100 4.86 -8.20 -1.45
N ARG A 101 6.15 -8.06 -1.88
CA ARG A 101 7.21 -8.99 -1.48
C ARG A 101 7.25 -9.15 0.06
N GLY A 102 7.37 -10.38 0.54
CA GLY A 102 7.35 -10.68 1.97
C GLY A 102 5.95 -10.69 2.59
N TYR A 103 4.87 -10.74 1.79
CA TYR A 103 3.50 -10.79 2.29
C TYR A 103 2.67 -11.90 1.67
N GLY A 104 1.72 -12.40 2.44
CA GLY A 104 0.70 -13.34 2.00
C GLY A 104 1.25 -14.52 1.21
N SER A 105 0.70 -14.76 0.04
CA SER A 105 1.11 -15.86 -0.84
C SER A 105 2.22 -15.49 -1.85
N THR A 106 2.69 -14.24 -1.88
CA THR A 106 3.83 -13.84 -2.73
C THR A 106 5.11 -14.55 -2.31
N ARG A 107 5.84 -15.13 -3.27
CA ARG A 107 7.08 -15.89 -3.03
C ARG A 107 8.16 -15.47 -4.00
N PHE A 108 9.43 -15.53 -3.55
CA PHE A 108 10.56 -15.40 -4.47
C PHE A 108 10.67 -16.67 -5.34
N LEU A 109 10.91 -16.48 -6.64
CA LEU A 109 11.11 -17.59 -7.58
C LEU A 109 12.43 -18.32 -7.36
N SER A 110 13.40 -17.68 -6.71
CA SER A 110 14.69 -18.28 -6.39
C SER A 110 15.06 -18.04 -4.91
N PRO A 111 15.53 -19.06 -4.19
CA PRO A 111 16.03 -18.90 -2.83
C PRO A 111 17.30 -18.03 -2.76
N GLN A 112 18.06 -17.90 -3.86
CA GLN A 112 19.26 -17.07 -3.96
C GLN A 112 18.95 -15.58 -4.14
N THR A 113 17.71 -15.21 -4.47
CA THR A 113 17.34 -13.80 -4.60
C THR A 113 17.47 -13.09 -3.25
N LEU A 114 18.20 -11.98 -3.23
CA LEU A 114 18.38 -11.17 -2.02
C LEU A 114 17.02 -10.65 -1.51
N ARG A 115 16.77 -10.81 -0.20
CA ARG A 115 15.57 -10.29 0.48
C ARG A 115 15.72 -8.80 0.73
N ASN A 116 15.78 -8.06 -0.36
CA ASN A 116 15.94 -6.62 -0.37
C ASN A 116 14.57 -5.92 -0.20
N GLY A 117 14.46 -5.09 0.83
CA GLY A 117 13.29 -4.29 1.17
C GLY A 117 13.38 -2.83 0.74
N GLN A 118 14.32 -2.45 -0.14
CA GLN A 118 14.43 -1.08 -0.63
C GLN A 118 13.20 -0.68 -1.47
N GLN A 119 12.84 0.59 -1.42
CA GLN A 119 11.71 1.12 -2.16
C GLN A 119 11.82 0.88 -3.68
N ALA A 120 13.02 0.99 -4.24
CA ALA A 120 13.27 0.74 -5.66
C ALA A 120 12.90 -0.69 -6.08
N THR A 121 13.14 -1.69 -5.21
CA THR A 121 12.83 -3.08 -5.51
C THR A 121 11.33 -3.36 -5.50
N PHE A 122 10.58 -2.80 -4.54
CA PHE A 122 9.12 -2.85 -4.57
C PHE A 122 8.54 -2.19 -5.82
N THR A 123 9.13 -1.06 -6.23
CA THR A 123 8.70 -0.35 -7.43
C THR A 123 8.94 -1.18 -8.69
N ALA A 124 10.11 -1.83 -8.80
CA ALA A 124 10.44 -2.74 -9.91
C ALA A 124 9.50 -3.97 -9.94
N ASP A 125 9.13 -4.52 -8.78
CA ASP A 125 8.14 -5.60 -8.70
C ASP A 125 6.79 -5.17 -9.25
N ALA A 126 6.33 -3.96 -8.90
CA ALA A 126 5.04 -3.46 -9.36
C ALA A 126 5.01 -3.26 -10.89
N VAL A 127 6.12 -2.79 -11.48
CA VAL A 127 6.26 -2.70 -12.94
C VAL A 127 6.22 -4.08 -13.57
N ALA A 128 7.03 -5.03 -13.07
CA ALA A 128 7.06 -6.39 -13.58
C ALA A 128 5.70 -7.10 -13.43
N PHE A 129 4.98 -6.82 -12.35
CA PHE A 129 3.63 -7.33 -12.12
C PHE A 129 2.61 -6.80 -13.14
N MET A 130 2.64 -5.49 -13.41
CA MET A 130 1.80 -4.91 -14.46
C MET A 130 2.12 -5.50 -15.85
N ASP A 131 3.41 -5.69 -16.16
CA ASP A 131 3.85 -6.29 -17.42
C ASP A 131 3.36 -7.74 -17.56
N ALA A 132 3.45 -8.53 -16.49
CA ALA A 132 2.95 -9.91 -16.46
C ALA A 132 1.43 -9.98 -16.68
N LEU A 133 0.68 -9.00 -16.16
CA LEU A 133 -0.77 -8.87 -16.37
C LEU A 133 -1.15 -8.19 -17.69
N LYS A 134 -0.17 -7.77 -18.50
CA LYS A 134 -0.36 -7.00 -19.74
C LYS A 134 -1.17 -5.72 -19.53
N ILE A 135 -0.88 -5.01 -18.45
CA ILE A 135 -1.50 -3.73 -18.11
C ILE A 135 -0.54 -2.62 -18.53
N ASP A 136 -0.88 -1.91 -19.59
CA ASP A 136 -0.05 -0.81 -20.10
C ASP A 136 -0.19 0.45 -19.26
N GLN A 137 -1.41 0.75 -18.82
CA GLN A 137 -1.71 1.94 -18.02
C GLN A 137 -2.66 1.59 -16.87
N ALA A 138 -2.48 2.25 -15.73
CA ALA A 138 -3.33 2.11 -14.55
C ALA A 138 -3.45 3.43 -13.78
N ILE A 139 -4.47 3.52 -12.94
CA ILE A 139 -4.48 4.40 -11.77
C ILE A 139 -3.70 3.66 -10.68
N VAL A 140 -2.83 4.34 -9.95
CA VAL A 140 -2.13 3.76 -8.81
C VAL A 140 -2.53 4.47 -7.52
N ALA A 141 -2.85 3.69 -6.51
CA ALA A 141 -3.16 4.18 -5.18
C ALA A 141 -2.41 3.35 -4.12
N GLY A 142 -2.03 3.98 -3.04
CA GLY A 142 -1.36 3.28 -1.96
C GLY A 142 -1.29 4.10 -0.68
N PHE A 143 -1.00 3.42 0.41
CA PHE A 143 -0.73 4.04 1.70
C PHE A 143 0.57 3.51 2.32
N ASP A 144 1.23 4.30 3.15
CA ASP A 144 2.51 3.99 3.79
C ASP A 144 3.58 3.53 2.78
N TRP A 145 4.10 2.28 2.83
CA TRP A 145 5.01 1.76 1.82
C TRP A 145 4.39 1.80 0.42
N GLY A 146 3.11 1.42 0.31
CA GLY A 146 2.38 1.45 -0.95
C GLY A 146 2.27 2.86 -1.54
N ALA A 147 2.12 3.89 -0.71
CA ALA A 147 2.12 5.28 -1.16
C ALA A 147 3.47 5.71 -1.75
N ARG A 148 4.58 5.26 -1.14
CA ARG A 148 5.93 5.54 -1.63
C ARG A 148 6.20 4.82 -2.96
N ILE A 149 5.77 3.56 -3.06
CA ILE A 149 5.86 2.79 -4.31
C ILE A 149 5.06 3.50 -5.39
N ALA A 150 3.80 3.85 -5.12
CA ALA A 150 2.90 4.52 -6.05
C ALA A 150 3.48 5.86 -6.53
N ALA A 151 4.04 6.65 -5.62
CA ALA A 151 4.67 7.92 -5.95
C ALA A 151 5.92 7.74 -6.84
N THR A 152 6.75 6.74 -6.54
CA THR A 152 7.94 6.42 -7.34
C THR A 152 7.56 5.91 -8.73
N LEU A 153 6.52 5.06 -8.82
CA LEU A 153 5.96 4.59 -10.08
C LEU A 153 5.51 5.76 -10.97
N ALA A 154 4.69 6.67 -10.41
CA ALA A 154 4.19 7.82 -11.13
C ALA A 154 5.31 8.77 -11.59
N ALA A 155 6.36 8.93 -10.78
CA ALA A 155 7.49 9.79 -11.10
C ALA A 155 8.40 9.20 -12.20
N LEU A 156 8.71 7.90 -12.14
CA LEU A 156 9.66 7.26 -13.05
C LEU A 156 9.01 6.70 -14.32
N TRP A 157 7.72 6.33 -14.27
CA TRP A 157 6.97 5.82 -15.42
C TRP A 157 5.67 6.62 -15.66
N PRO A 158 5.74 7.96 -15.84
CA PRO A 158 4.56 8.82 -15.89
C PRO A 158 3.57 8.45 -17.02
N ARG A 159 4.03 7.78 -18.07
CA ARG A 159 3.16 7.30 -19.15
C ARG A 159 2.35 6.06 -18.79
N ARG A 160 2.73 5.34 -17.73
CA ARG A 160 2.07 4.13 -17.26
C ARG A 160 0.96 4.42 -16.22
N PHE A 161 0.94 5.64 -15.66
CA PHE A 161 0.01 5.98 -14.57
C PHE A 161 -0.79 7.23 -14.91
N THR A 162 -2.10 7.06 -15.06
CA THR A 162 -3.03 8.14 -15.42
C THR A 162 -3.46 8.98 -14.23
N ALA A 163 -3.38 8.43 -13.01
CA ALA A 163 -3.63 9.13 -11.76
C ALA A 163 -2.88 8.47 -10.60
N LEU A 164 -2.62 9.25 -9.55
CA LEU A 164 -1.96 8.84 -8.31
C LEU A 164 -2.81 9.24 -7.10
N VAL A 165 -3.05 8.29 -6.21
CA VAL A 165 -3.57 8.55 -4.85
C VAL A 165 -2.52 8.08 -3.84
N SER A 166 -1.96 9.01 -3.07
CA SER A 166 -0.91 8.75 -2.08
C SER A 166 -1.40 9.14 -0.69
N VAL A 167 -1.48 8.15 0.22
CA VAL A 167 -1.96 8.34 1.59
C VAL A 167 -0.84 8.01 2.57
N SER A 168 -0.52 8.95 3.46
CA SER A 168 0.48 8.79 4.53
C SER A 168 1.84 8.29 4.03
N GLY A 169 2.27 8.74 2.86
CA GLY A 169 3.57 8.47 2.28
C GLY A 169 4.23 9.74 1.76
N TYR A 170 5.57 9.80 1.80
CA TYR A 170 6.29 10.87 1.10
C TYR A 170 6.71 10.40 -0.28
N LEU A 171 6.83 11.36 -1.18
CA LEU A 171 7.17 11.08 -2.57
C LEU A 171 8.61 10.54 -2.69
N ILE A 172 9.57 11.22 -2.08
CA ILE A 172 10.99 10.85 -2.12
C ILE A 172 11.59 11.17 -0.74
N GLY A 173 12.30 10.20 -0.17
CA GLY A 173 13.06 10.44 1.05
C GLY A 173 14.42 11.09 0.73
N SER A 174 14.87 12.04 1.56
CA SER A 174 16.22 12.55 1.51
C SER A 174 17.09 11.83 2.55
N PRO A 175 18.17 11.14 2.15
CA PRO A 175 19.11 10.54 3.10
C PRO A 175 19.68 11.56 4.09
N GLU A 176 19.89 12.80 3.68
CA GLU A 176 20.36 13.88 4.54
C GLU A 176 19.33 14.25 5.58
N ALA A 177 18.06 14.40 5.17
CA ALA A 177 16.96 14.68 6.09
C ALA A 177 16.73 13.56 7.10
N ASN A 178 16.90 12.30 6.68
CA ASN A 178 16.78 11.14 7.56
C ASN A 178 17.90 11.05 8.63
N ARG A 179 19.01 11.74 8.45
CA ARG A 179 20.09 11.83 9.45
C ARG A 179 19.84 12.88 10.52
N ALA A 180 18.98 13.85 10.24
CA ALA A 180 18.65 14.90 11.21
C ALA A 180 17.71 14.34 12.29
N PRO A 181 18.07 14.48 13.59
CA PRO A 181 17.19 13.98 14.65
C PRO A 181 15.89 14.78 14.70
N LEU A 182 14.81 14.10 14.96
CA LEU A 182 13.49 14.71 15.20
C LEU A 182 13.34 15.11 16.68
N SER A 183 12.23 15.77 17.02
CA SER A 183 11.91 15.99 18.43
C SER A 183 11.66 14.64 19.14
N PRO A 184 11.92 14.52 20.45
CA PRO A 184 11.75 13.27 21.20
C PRO A 184 10.36 12.65 21.06
N LYS A 185 9.30 13.45 20.97
CA LYS A 185 7.93 12.98 20.76
C LYS A 185 7.73 12.38 19.36
N ALA A 186 8.39 12.94 18.34
CA ALA A 186 8.32 12.41 16.99
C ALA A 186 9.17 11.12 16.86
N GLU A 187 10.37 11.08 17.48
CA GLU A 187 11.18 9.86 17.52
C GLU A 187 10.46 8.70 18.21
N LEU A 188 9.71 8.98 19.28
CA LEU A 188 8.89 7.98 19.96
C LEU A 188 7.85 7.34 19.03
N GLN A 189 7.30 8.06 18.05
CA GLN A 189 6.36 7.48 17.08
C GLN A 189 7.04 6.51 16.11
N TRP A 190 8.35 6.67 15.89
CA TRP A 190 9.14 5.88 14.95
C TRP A 190 10.12 4.92 15.65
N TRP A 191 9.95 4.68 16.96
CA TRP A 191 10.83 3.88 17.82
C TRP A 191 11.21 2.53 17.22
N TYR A 192 10.28 1.88 16.52
CA TYR A 192 10.46 0.56 15.94
C TYR A 192 11.53 0.53 14.85
N GLN A 193 11.80 1.64 14.17
CA GLN A 193 12.87 1.72 13.17
C GLN A 193 14.24 1.51 13.83
N TYR A 194 14.46 2.10 14.99
CA TYR A 194 15.70 1.92 15.76
C TYR A 194 15.77 0.52 16.40
N TYR A 195 14.63 -0.01 16.81
CA TYR A 195 14.55 -1.38 17.28
C TYR A 195 14.99 -2.37 16.19
N PHE A 196 14.50 -2.21 14.97
CA PHE A 196 14.86 -3.03 13.80
C PHE A 196 16.30 -2.84 13.32
N ALA A 197 16.97 -1.76 13.72
CA ALA A 197 18.39 -1.55 13.45
C ALA A 197 19.28 -2.57 14.16
N THR A 198 18.81 -3.13 15.26
CA THR A 198 19.56 -4.07 16.13
C THR A 198 19.24 -5.53 15.81
N GLU A 199 20.18 -6.44 16.15
CA GLU A 199 19.94 -7.90 16.11
C GLU A 199 18.80 -8.28 17.05
N ARG A 200 18.79 -7.73 18.28
CA ARG A 200 17.70 -7.91 19.23
C ARG A 200 16.33 -7.56 18.65
N GLY A 201 16.27 -6.48 17.85
CA GLY A 201 15.05 -6.03 17.20
C GLY A 201 14.58 -6.99 16.11
N GLU A 202 15.48 -7.53 15.32
CA GLU A 202 15.17 -8.56 14.33
C GLU A 202 14.65 -9.84 14.98
N GLU A 203 15.33 -10.34 15.99
CA GLU A 203 14.92 -11.55 16.74
C GLU A 203 13.58 -11.32 17.45
N GLY A 204 13.41 -10.16 18.08
CA GLY A 204 12.18 -9.80 18.75
C GLY A 204 10.99 -9.68 17.80
N TYR A 205 11.18 -9.12 16.61
CA TYR A 205 10.15 -9.05 15.58
C TYR A 205 9.80 -10.45 15.04
N ARG A 206 10.81 -11.28 14.78
CA ARG A 206 10.64 -12.67 14.34
C ARG A 206 9.82 -13.51 15.34
N ALA A 207 10.11 -13.35 16.63
CA ALA A 207 9.43 -14.08 17.69
C ALA A 207 7.99 -13.58 17.95
N ASN A 208 7.67 -12.32 17.61
CA ASN A 208 6.43 -11.66 18.03
C ASN A 208 5.75 -10.86 16.89
N THR A 209 5.87 -11.31 15.63
CA THR A 209 5.44 -10.54 14.45
C THR A 209 3.99 -10.07 14.55
N HIS A 210 3.04 -10.94 14.94
CA HIS A 210 1.62 -10.58 15.06
C HIS A 210 1.37 -9.59 16.21
N ALA A 211 1.91 -9.86 17.39
CA ALA A 211 1.75 -8.97 18.55
C ALA A 211 2.36 -7.60 18.27
N PHE A 212 3.51 -7.56 17.57
CA PHE A 212 4.14 -6.33 17.14
C PHE A 212 3.27 -5.55 16.14
N ALA A 213 2.74 -6.23 15.13
CA ALA A 213 1.86 -5.61 14.15
C ALA A 213 0.59 -5.03 14.80
N ARG A 214 -0.02 -5.77 15.74
CA ARG A 214 -1.18 -5.29 16.51
C ARG A 214 -0.85 -4.01 17.27
N LEU A 215 0.27 -3.99 17.97
CA LEU A 215 0.73 -2.79 18.69
C LEU A 215 0.90 -1.59 17.73
N ILE A 216 1.48 -1.82 16.55
CA ILE A 216 1.63 -0.74 15.56
C ILE A 216 0.26 -0.23 15.08
N TRP A 217 -0.71 -1.10 14.83
CA TRP A 217 -2.06 -0.69 14.45
C TRP A 217 -2.71 0.21 15.52
N GLU A 218 -2.62 -0.21 16.78
CA GLU A 218 -3.15 0.54 17.93
C GLU A 218 -2.49 1.91 18.09
N LEU A 219 -1.17 1.98 17.92
CA LEU A 219 -0.41 3.23 18.02
C LEU A 219 -0.62 4.17 16.83
N ALA A 220 -0.69 3.63 15.62
CA ALA A 220 -0.85 4.41 14.39
C ALA A 220 -2.29 4.91 14.19
N SER A 221 -3.27 4.17 14.68
CA SER A 221 -4.69 4.45 14.49
C SER A 221 -5.49 4.35 15.80
N PRO A 222 -5.20 5.16 16.81
CA PRO A 222 -5.74 5.00 18.17
C PRO A 222 -7.27 5.17 18.27
N GLN A 223 -7.89 5.76 17.26
CA GLN A 223 -9.34 5.92 17.19
C GLN A 223 -10.05 4.78 16.46
N TRP A 224 -9.31 3.97 15.70
CA TRP A 224 -9.86 2.83 15.00
C TRP A 224 -10.08 1.64 15.93
N LYS A 225 -11.34 1.26 16.10
CA LYS A 225 -11.75 0.13 16.94
C LYS A 225 -11.93 -1.11 16.06
N PHE A 226 -10.81 -1.73 15.66
CA PHE A 226 -10.84 -2.99 14.93
C PHE A 226 -11.07 -4.17 15.88
N ASP A 227 -11.74 -5.21 15.41
CA ASP A 227 -11.92 -6.47 16.12
C ASP A 227 -10.80 -7.47 15.80
N ASP A 228 -10.77 -8.56 16.57
CA ASP A 228 -9.77 -9.60 16.39
C ASP A 228 -9.87 -10.26 15.01
N ALA A 229 -11.08 -10.46 14.49
CA ALA A 229 -11.28 -11.07 13.18
C ALA A 229 -10.67 -10.21 12.04
N THR A 230 -10.81 -8.89 12.14
CA THR A 230 -10.21 -7.93 11.21
C THR A 230 -8.69 -7.98 11.27
N PHE A 231 -8.12 -8.01 12.48
CA PHE A 231 -6.67 -8.11 12.66
C PHE A 231 -6.13 -9.44 12.15
N GLU A 232 -6.67 -10.56 12.61
CA GLU A 232 -6.20 -11.91 12.29
C GLU A 232 -6.28 -12.22 10.79
N ARG A 233 -7.26 -11.67 10.10
CA ARG A 233 -7.36 -11.78 8.64
C ARG A 233 -6.13 -11.21 7.93
N SER A 234 -5.66 -10.04 8.36
CA SER A 234 -4.45 -9.39 7.81
C SER A 234 -3.17 -10.00 8.36
N ALA A 235 -3.14 -10.36 9.65
CA ALA A 235 -1.97 -10.88 10.32
C ALA A 235 -1.43 -12.17 9.69
N LYS A 236 -2.30 -13.03 9.14
CA LYS A 236 -1.91 -14.22 8.37
C LYS A 236 -0.98 -13.92 7.20
N SER A 237 -1.05 -12.73 6.64
CA SER A 237 -0.16 -12.30 5.55
C SER A 237 1.29 -12.15 6.02
N LEU A 238 1.50 -11.88 7.30
CA LEU A 238 2.80 -11.70 7.94
C LEU A 238 3.51 -13.05 8.23
N ASP A 239 2.82 -14.18 8.11
CA ASP A 239 3.39 -15.53 8.20
C ASP A 239 4.22 -15.89 6.96
N ASN A 240 4.30 -15.00 5.98
CA ASN A 240 5.18 -15.17 4.84
C ASN A 240 6.63 -15.38 5.31
N PRO A 241 7.35 -16.43 4.86
CA PRO A 241 8.68 -16.76 5.35
C PRO A 241 9.73 -15.67 5.11
N ASP A 242 9.50 -14.79 4.14
CA ASP A 242 10.41 -13.69 3.79
C ASP A 242 10.02 -12.38 4.50
N HIS A 243 8.89 -12.32 5.23
CA HIS A 243 8.32 -11.10 5.79
C HIS A 243 9.29 -10.35 6.71
N VAL A 244 9.88 -11.06 7.67
CA VAL A 244 10.80 -10.44 8.64
C VAL A 244 12.03 -9.90 7.93
N ALA A 245 12.64 -10.68 7.05
CA ALA A 245 13.85 -10.26 6.32
C ALA A 245 13.59 -9.01 5.47
N ILE A 246 12.46 -8.96 4.76
CA ILE A 246 12.08 -7.81 3.94
C ILE A 246 11.81 -6.58 4.81
N SER A 247 11.08 -6.72 5.92
CA SER A 247 10.76 -5.62 6.83
C SER A 247 12.01 -5.04 7.48
N ILE A 248 12.89 -5.89 8.01
CA ILE A 248 14.16 -5.48 8.61
C ILE A 248 15.05 -4.80 7.57
N SER A 249 15.17 -5.37 6.36
CA SER A 249 15.94 -4.76 5.26
C SER A 249 15.41 -3.36 4.90
N ASN A 250 14.09 -3.16 4.81
CA ASN A 250 13.51 -1.86 4.50
C ASN A 250 13.89 -0.79 5.53
N TYR A 251 13.74 -1.10 6.81
CA TYR A 251 14.00 -0.10 7.85
C TYR A 251 15.48 0.14 8.09
N ARG A 252 16.34 -0.88 7.97
CA ARG A 252 17.80 -0.69 7.99
C ARG A 252 18.28 0.16 6.83
N TRP A 253 17.78 -0.08 5.61
CA TRP A 253 18.10 0.75 4.45
C TRP A 253 17.68 2.21 4.66
N ARG A 254 16.51 2.47 5.20
CA ARG A 254 16.02 3.84 5.50
C ARG A 254 16.91 4.58 6.50
N LEU A 255 17.51 3.86 7.43
CA LEU A 255 18.46 4.40 8.40
C LEU A 255 19.91 4.47 7.86
N GLY A 256 20.15 4.03 6.63
CA GLY A 256 21.49 3.96 6.06
C GLY A 256 22.38 2.86 6.65
N LEU A 257 21.77 1.82 7.24
CA LEU A 257 22.46 0.70 7.88
C LEU A 257 22.51 -0.56 7.00
N ALA A 258 21.91 -0.53 5.83
CA ALA A 258 21.99 -1.56 4.81
C ALA A 258 22.14 -0.90 3.43
N PRO A 259 22.83 -1.59 2.46
CA PRO A 259 23.00 -1.09 1.10
C PRO A 259 21.65 -1.01 0.35
#